data_2ef1bc42019cad9a5975e711556fa184
#
_entry.id   2ef1bc42019cad9a5975e711556fa184
#
_cell.length_a   1.000
_cell.length_b   1.000
_cell.length_c   1.000
_cell.angle_alpha   90.00
_cell.angle_beta   90.00
_cell.angle_gamma   90.00
#
_symmetry.space_group_name_H-M   'P 1'
#
loop_
_entity.id
_entity.type
_entity.pdbx_description
1 polymer ?
#
loop_
_entity_poly.entity_id
_entity_poly.type
_entity_poly.pdbx_seq_one_letter_code
_entity_poly.pdbx_strand_id
1 'polypeptide(L)'
;GTLITPENARKIKEAGVQRCSISIDGYNAEKHDAFRCVPGAFDATMRGIECLKAEGVEFQINTTVTRDNLHDFKKIFELCERIGAAAWHIFLLVPMGRAAELADQVITAQEYEDVLHWFYDFRKTTSMHLKATCAPHYYRIMRQRAREEGVSVTPATFGMDAMTRGCLGGTGFCFISHVGQVQPCGYLTLDCGNV
;
A
#
# COMPACT_ATOMS: atom_id res chain seq x y z
N GLY A 1 -2.71 -10.92 7.64
CA GLY A 1 -4.12 -11.31 7.82
C GLY A 1 -4.31 -12.73 8.31
N THR A 2 -3.39 -13.63 7.95
CA THR A 2 -3.52 -15.09 8.12
C THR A 2 -3.66 -15.59 9.57
N LEU A 3 -3.16 -14.84 10.56
CA LEU A 3 -3.21 -15.19 11.98
C LEU A 3 -4.34 -14.49 12.76
N ILE A 4 -5.19 -13.76 12.08
CA ILE A 4 -6.32 -13.09 12.74
C ILE A 4 -7.44 -14.11 12.95
N THR A 5 -7.69 -14.43 14.22
CA THR A 5 -8.80 -15.25 14.69
C THR A 5 -9.87 -14.35 15.32
N PRO A 6 -11.10 -14.83 15.60
CA PRO A 6 -12.11 -14.05 16.31
C PRO A 6 -11.60 -13.52 17.68
N GLU A 7 -10.83 -14.33 18.40
CA GLU A 7 -10.23 -13.92 19.68
C GLU A 7 -9.21 -12.81 19.49
N ASN A 8 -8.32 -12.93 18.49
CA ASN A 8 -7.33 -11.90 18.22
C ASN A 8 -7.99 -10.60 17.72
N ALA A 9 -9.02 -10.67 16.89
CA ALA A 9 -9.77 -9.51 16.42
C ALA A 9 -10.41 -8.74 17.61
N ARG A 10 -11.01 -9.46 18.56
CA ARG A 10 -11.55 -8.86 19.78
C ARG A 10 -10.47 -8.19 20.62
N LYS A 11 -9.33 -8.84 20.85
CA LYS A 11 -8.18 -8.24 21.57
C LYS A 11 -7.64 -6.99 20.89
N ILE A 12 -7.58 -7.00 19.55
CA ILE A 12 -7.19 -5.84 18.72
C ILE A 12 -8.17 -4.67 18.98
N LYS A 13 -9.47 -4.95 19.01
CA LYS A 13 -10.50 -3.95 19.30
C LYS A 13 -10.38 -3.40 20.71
N GLU A 14 -10.26 -4.29 21.71
CA GLU A 14 -10.12 -3.92 23.14
C GLU A 14 -8.87 -3.08 23.40
N ALA A 15 -7.79 -3.35 22.66
CA ALA A 15 -6.55 -2.56 22.69
C ALA A 15 -6.67 -1.16 22.05
N GLY A 16 -7.84 -0.83 21.48
CA GLY A 16 -8.08 0.49 20.86
C GLY A 16 -7.46 0.66 19.49
N VAL A 17 -7.07 -0.42 18.81
CA VAL A 17 -6.54 -0.34 17.44
C VAL A 17 -7.64 0.12 16.52
N GLN A 18 -7.42 1.24 15.82
CA GLN A 18 -8.40 1.83 14.91
C GLN A 18 -8.42 1.14 13.55
N ARG A 19 -7.24 0.73 13.04
CA ARG A 19 -7.12 0.16 11.70
C ARG A 19 -5.97 -0.84 11.62
N CYS A 20 -6.23 -1.99 10.98
CA CYS A 20 -5.22 -3.00 10.69
C CYS A 20 -4.76 -2.90 9.23
N SER A 21 -3.45 -3.06 8.99
CA SER A 21 -2.88 -3.19 7.63
C SER A 21 -2.79 -4.65 7.24
N ILE A 22 -3.41 -5.01 6.14
CA ILE A 22 -3.48 -6.38 5.61
C ILE A 22 -2.88 -6.39 4.20
N SER A 23 -1.99 -7.33 3.93
CA SER A 23 -1.39 -7.44 2.60
C SER A 23 -2.23 -8.35 1.70
N ILE A 24 -2.57 -7.85 0.50
CA ILE A 24 -3.17 -8.62 -0.60
C ILE A 24 -2.49 -8.18 -1.91
N ASP A 25 -1.82 -9.11 -2.59
CA ASP A 25 -1.06 -8.83 -3.82
C ASP A 25 -1.61 -9.56 -5.05
N GLY A 26 -2.73 -10.27 -4.89
CA GLY A 26 -3.46 -10.93 -5.95
C GLY A 26 -4.97 -10.84 -5.71
N TYR A 27 -5.76 -10.80 -6.78
CA TYR A 27 -7.22 -10.69 -6.69
C TYR A 27 -7.93 -12.02 -6.34
N ASN A 28 -7.19 -13.13 -6.31
CA ASN A 28 -7.66 -14.46 -5.95
C ASN A 28 -6.56 -15.28 -5.24
N ALA A 29 -6.92 -16.49 -4.79
CA ALA A 29 -6.00 -17.38 -4.08
C ALA A 29 -4.79 -17.77 -4.92
N GLU A 30 -4.99 -18.14 -6.18
CA GLU A 30 -3.89 -18.53 -7.08
C GLU A 30 -2.79 -17.46 -7.16
N LYS A 31 -3.18 -16.22 -7.42
CA LYS A 31 -2.24 -15.10 -7.60
C LYS A 31 -1.61 -14.66 -6.29
N HIS A 32 -2.40 -14.55 -5.23
CA HIS A 32 -1.90 -14.10 -3.93
C HIS A 32 -0.98 -15.14 -3.29
N ASP A 33 -1.37 -16.40 -3.30
CA ASP A 33 -0.58 -17.48 -2.70
C ASP A 33 0.74 -17.69 -3.45
N ALA A 34 0.71 -17.59 -4.78
CA ALA A 34 1.94 -17.64 -5.59
C ALA A 34 2.89 -16.49 -5.23
N PHE A 35 2.39 -15.26 -5.13
CA PHE A 35 3.19 -14.10 -4.74
C PHE A 35 3.78 -14.24 -3.33
N ARG A 36 3.00 -14.75 -2.39
CA ARG A 36 3.43 -14.95 -0.99
C ARG A 36 4.22 -16.22 -0.77
N CYS A 37 4.28 -17.12 -1.75
CA CYS A 37 4.85 -18.47 -1.64
C CYS A 37 4.26 -19.28 -0.46
N VAL A 38 2.96 -19.05 -0.15
CA VAL A 38 2.27 -19.70 0.96
C VAL A 38 0.88 -20.16 0.50
N PRO A 39 0.69 -21.45 0.22
CA PRO A 39 -0.63 -21.98 -0.14
C PRO A 39 -1.67 -21.73 0.96
N GLY A 40 -2.86 -21.27 0.56
CA GLY A 40 -3.97 -20.95 1.47
C GLY A 40 -3.84 -19.59 2.19
N ALA A 41 -2.83 -18.78 1.88
CA ALA A 41 -2.64 -17.45 2.48
C ALA A 41 -3.81 -16.52 2.16
N PHE A 42 -4.34 -16.56 0.94
CA PHE A 42 -5.47 -15.74 0.53
C PHE A 42 -6.71 -16.04 1.37
N ASP A 43 -7.11 -17.29 1.42
CA ASP A 43 -8.31 -17.72 2.15
C ASP A 43 -8.19 -17.46 3.65
N ALA A 44 -7.00 -17.70 4.22
CA ALA A 44 -6.72 -17.38 5.61
C ALA A 44 -6.80 -15.86 5.87
N THR A 45 -6.30 -15.04 4.95
CA THR A 45 -6.38 -13.57 5.02
C THR A 45 -7.85 -13.11 4.92
N MET A 46 -8.63 -13.68 4.02
CA MET A 46 -10.06 -13.35 3.89
C MET A 46 -10.83 -13.68 5.17
N ARG A 47 -10.58 -14.85 5.77
CA ARG A 47 -11.17 -15.20 7.09
C ARG A 47 -10.76 -14.19 8.18
N GLY A 48 -9.48 -13.76 8.19
CA GLY A 48 -9.01 -12.77 9.15
C GLY A 48 -9.70 -11.40 8.97
N ILE A 49 -9.96 -10.99 7.73
CA ILE A 49 -10.71 -9.77 7.41
C ILE A 49 -12.15 -9.87 7.94
N GLU A 50 -12.83 -10.99 7.76
CA GLU A 50 -14.18 -11.18 8.30
C GLU A 50 -14.19 -11.13 9.84
N CYS A 51 -13.14 -11.63 10.52
CA CYS A 51 -13.01 -11.48 11.96
C CYS A 51 -12.88 -10.00 12.39
N LEU A 52 -12.08 -9.20 11.67
CA LEU A 52 -11.95 -7.76 11.95
C LEU A 52 -13.29 -7.03 11.73
N LYS A 53 -13.99 -7.34 10.65
CA LYS A 53 -15.29 -6.74 10.34
C LYS A 53 -16.33 -7.06 11.43
N ALA A 54 -16.36 -8.30 11.92
CA ALA A 54 -17.26 -8.71 12.98
C ALA A 54 -17.07 -7.91 14.28
N GLU A 55 -15.84 -7.51 14.58
CA GLU A 55 -15.50 -6.67 15.74
C GLU A 55 -15.55 -5.16 15.44
N GLY A 56 -15.89 -4.75 14.20
CA GLY A 56 -15.92 -3.35 13.79
C GLY A 56 -14.54 -2.69 13.83
N VAL A 57 -13.48 -3.44 13.52
CA VAL A 57 -12.13 -2.93 13.34
C VAL A 57 -11.91 -2.63 11.87
N GLU A 58 -11.59 -1.39 11.52
CA GLU A 58 -11.25 -1.03 10.15
C GLU A 58 -9.99 -1.76 9.66
N PHE A 59 -9.92 -1.98 8.36
CA PHE A 59 -8.70 -2.50 7.75
C PHE A 59 -8.38 -1.76 6.45
N GLN A 60 -7.10 -1.70 6.15
CA GLN A 60 -6.58 -1.24 4.87
C GLN A 60 -5.86 -2.38 4.16
N ILE A 61 -5.90 -2.37 2.85
CA ILE A 61 -5.15 -3.31 2.04
C ILE A 61 -3.85 -2.66 1.57
N ASN A 62 -2.76 -3.40 1.73
CA ASN A 62 -1.46 -3.04 1.17
C ASN A 62 -1.15 -3.99 0.02
N THR A 63 -0.83 -3.45 -1.16
CA THR A 63 -0.49 -4.20 -2.36
C THR A 63 0.87 -3.77 -2.88
N THR A 64 1.79 -4.71 -3.06
CA THR A 64 3.04 -4.46 -3.76
C THR A 64 2.82 -4.65 -5.25
N VAL A 65 3.02 -3.61 -6.04
CA VAL A 65 2.89 -3.64 -7.50
C VAL A 65 4.17 -4.20 -8.11
N THR A 66 4.01 -5.26 -8.90
CA THR A 66 5.09 -5.95 -9.61
C THR A 66 4.64 -6.22 -11.05
N ARG A 67 5.56 -6.66 -11.88
CA ARG A 67 5.24 -7.06 -13.26
C ARG A 67 4.19 -8.17 -13.32
N ASP A 68 4.22 -9.11 -12.38
CA ASP A 68 3.30 -10.26 -12.36
C ASP A 68 1.85 -9.89 -12.03
N ASN A 69 1.63 -8.85 -11.22
CA ASN A 69 0.29 -8.45 -10.82
C ASN A 69 -0.21 -7.15 -11.48
N LEU A 70 0.63 -6.51 -12.29
CA LEU A 70 0.30 -5.26 -12.98
C LEU A 70 -1.00 -5.35 -13.79
N HIS A 71 -1.19 -6.44 -14.55
CA HIS A 71 -2.38 -6.64 -15.38
C HIS A 71 -3.65 -6.94 -14.58
N ASP A 72 -3.50 -7.30 -13.30
CA ASP A 72 -4.60 -7.57 -12.38
C ASP A 72 -4.92 -6.40 -11.45
N PHE A 73 -4.24 -5.26 -11.61
CA PHE A 73 -4.33 -4.10 -10.73
C PHE A 73 -5.78 -3.60 -10.51
N LYS A 74 -6.56 -3.54 -11.60
CA LYS A 74 -7.98 -3.19 -11.51
C LYS A 74 -8.80 -4.23 -10.74
N LYS A 75 -8.54 -5.52 -10.94
CA LYS A 75 -9.24 -6.60 -10.21
C LYS A 75 -8.92 -6.59 -8.72
N ILE A 76 -7.68 -6.21 -8.36
CA ILE A 76 -7.28 -6.04 -6.95
C ILE A 76 -8.03 -4.86 -6.35
N PHE A 77 -8.14 -3.73 -7.05
CA PHE A 77 -8.95 -2.59 -6.62
C PHE A 77 -10.42 -2.98 -6.38
N GLU A 78 -11.06 -3.65 -7.35
CA GLU A 78 -12.44 -4.15 -7.24
C GLU A 78 -12.60 -5.14 -6.07
N LEU A 79 -11.58 -5.96 -5.79
CA LEU A 79 -11.58 -6.81 -4.59
C LEU A 79 -11.57 -5.97 -3.33
N CYS A 80 -10.71 -4.94 -3.23
CA CYS A 80 -10.63 -4.07 -2.06
C CYS A 80 -11.97 -3.38 -1.77
N GLU A 81 -12.65 -2.89 -2.80
CA GLU A 81 -13.99 -2.30 -2.65
C GLU A 81 -15.02 -3.35 -2.17
N ARG A 82 -15.06 -4.51 -2.82
CA ARG A 82 -16.01 -5.58 -2.50
C ARG A 82 -15.90 -6.08 -1.07
N ILE A 83 -14.68 -6.18 -0.52
CA ILE A 83 -14.47 -6.62 0.86
C ILE A 83 -14.67 -5.50 1.88
N GLY A 84 -14.87 -4.26 1.44
CA GLY A 84 -15.10 -3.10 2.31
C GLY A 84 -13.84 -2.56 2.99
N ALA A 85 -12.71 -2.55 2.29
CA ALA A 85 -11.49 -1.95 2.80
C ALA A 85 -11.69 -0.43 3.02
N ALA A 86 -11.27 0.09 4.17
CA ALA A 86 -11.29 1.53 4.45
C ALA A 86 -10.24 2.30 3.65
N ALA A 87 -9.16 1.62 3.26
CA ALA A 87 -8.09 2.19 2.45
C ALA A 87 -7.38 1.14 1.60
N TRP A 88 -6.83 1.58 0.47
CA TRP A 88 -5.92 0.80 -0.34
C TRP A 88 -4.61 1.55 -0.54
N HIS A 89 -3.52 0.97 -0.04
CA HIS A 89 -2.18 1.49 -0.17
C HIS A 89 -1.38 0.64 -1.15
N ILE A 90 -0.92 1.25 -2.23
CA ILE A 90 -0.01 0.60 -3.17
C ILE A 90 1.43 0.94 -2.84
N PHE A 91 2.29 -0.04 -3.05
CA PHE A 91 3.75 0.06 -2.93
C PHE A 91 4.36 -0.35 -4.26
N LEU A 92 5.05 0.56 -4.93
CA LEU A 92 5.82 0.17 -6.10
C LEU A 92 7.04 -0.63 -5.60
N LEU A 93 7.30 -1.79 -6.20
CA LEU A 93 8.38 -2.68 -5.77
C LEU A 93 9.72 -1.95 -5.74
N VAL A 94 10.36 -1.94 -4.57
CA VAL A 94 11.73 -1.48 -4.39
C VAL A 94 12.59 -2.74 -4.12
N PRO A 95 13.53 -3.11 -5.01
CA PRO A 95 14.28 -4.35 -4.92
C PRO A 95 15.40 -4.26 -3.85
N MET A 96 15.00 -4.24 -2.57
CA MET A 96 15.87 -4.13 -1.40
C MET A 96 15.61 -5.27 -0.42
N GLY A 97 16.64 -5.65 0.34
CA GLY A 97 16.56 -6.76 1.29
C GLY A 97 16.15 -8.07 0.56
N ARG A 98 15.18 -8.80 1.07
CA ARG A 98 14.66 -10.01 0.40
C ARG A 98 14.02 -9.74 -0.97
N ALA A 99 13.52 -8.54 -1.19
CA ALA A 99 12.96 -8.16 -2.49
C ALA A 99 14.03 -7.96 -3.57
N ALA A 100 15.34 -7.99 -3.24
CA ALA A 100 16.41 -7.97 -4.24
C ALA A 100 16.32 -9.18 -5.19
N GLU A 101 15.79 -10.31 -4.72
CA GLU A 101 15.53 -11.50 -5.53
C GLU A 101 14.40 -11.31 -6.56
N LEU A 102 13.61 -10.26 -6.40
CA LEU A 102 12.51 -9.89 -7.29
C LEU A 102 12.87 -8.70 -8.21
N ALA A 103 14.15 -8.44 -8.44
CA ALA A 103 14.59 -7.29 -9.25
C ALA A 103 14.07 -7.35 -10.70
N ASP A 104 13.86 -8.55 -11.25
CA ASP A 104 13.24 -8.80 -12.56
C ASP A 104 11.73 -8.48 -12.58
N GLN A 105 11.09 -8.38 -11.41
CA GLN A 105 9.69 -8.04 -11.23
C GLN A 105 9.43 -6.54 -11.11
N VAL A 106 10.48 -5.72 -11.14
CA VAL A 106 10.32 -4.25 -11.18
C VAL A 106 9.69 -3.86 -12.51
N ILE A 107 8.62 -3.08 -12.42
CA ILE A 107 7.93 -2.54 -13.60
C ILE A 107 8.77 -1.45 -14.28
N THR A 108 8.59 -1.26 -15.56
CA THR A 108 9.29 -0.22 -16.34
C THR A 108 8.84 1.19 -15.91
N ALA A 109 9.61 2.21 -16.27
CA ALA A 109 9.27 3.60 -15.98
C ALA A 109 7.91 4.01 -16.58
N GLN A 110 7.58 3.49 -17.78
CA GLN A 110 6.29 3.75 -18.41
C GLN A 110 5.14 3.06 -17.68
N GLU A 111 5.30 1.79 -17.33
CA GLU A 111 4.29 1.05 -16.54
C GLU A 111 4.09 1.69 -15.16
N TYR A 112 5.17 2.22 -14.56
CA TYR A 112 5.09 2.97 -13.30
C TYR A 112 4.22 4.23 -13.45
N GLU A 113 4.44 4.99 -14.52
CA GLU A 113 3.63 6.17 -14.85
C GLU A 113 2.16 5.79 -15.07
N ASP A 114 1.91 4.73 -15.85
CA ASP A 114 0.55 4.24 -16.15
C ASP A 114 -0.19 3.79 -14.89
N VAL A 115 0.48 3.06 -13.98
CA VAL A 115 -0.10 2.67 -12.69
C VAL A 115 -0.54 3.88 -11.89
N LEU A 116 0.27 4.93 -11.82
CA LEU A 116 -0.06 6.13 -11.07
C LEU A 116 -1.19 6.94 -11.71
N HIS A 117 -1.31 6.93 -13.03
CA HIS A 117 -2.48 7.51 -13.74
C HIS A 117 -3.75 6.72 -13.44
N TRP A 118 -3.72 5.37 -13.53
CA TRP A 118 -4.87 4.53 -13.15
C TRP A 118 -5.26 4.74 -11.68
N PHE A 119 -4.28 4.86 -10.80
CA PHE A 119 -4.51 5.10 -9.37
C PHE A 119 -5.20 6.44 -9.12
N TYR A 120 -4.84 7.48 -9.89
CA TYR A 120 -5.54 8.75 -9.86
C TYR A 120 -7.00 8.62 -10.33
N ASP A 121 -7.25 7.85 -11.39
CA ASP A 121 -8.60 7.66 -11.91
C ASP A 121 -9.49 6.85 -10.94
N PHE A 122 -8.96 5.82 -10.28
CA PHE A 122 -9.70 5.07 -9.25
C PHE A 122 -10.19 5.96 -8.11
N ARG A 123 -9.42 6.97 -7.73
CA ARG A 123 -9.82 7.94 -6.72
C ARG A 123 -11.16 8.61 -7.00
N LYS A 124 -11.52 8.78 -8.27
CA LYS A 124 -12.78 9.44 -8.67
C LYS A 124 -13.99 8.52 -8.53
N THR A 125 -13.77 7.22 -8.41
CA THR A 125 -14.82 6.19 -8.45
C THR A 125 -15.09 5.55 -7.10
N THR A 126 -14.29 5.85 -6.08
CA THR A 126 -14.36 5.21 -4.76
C THR A 126 -14.35 6.21 -3.62
N SER A 127 -14.99 5.84 -2.51
CA SER A 127 -14.84 6.53 -1.21
C SER A 127 -13.68 5.96 -0.38
N MET A 128 -13.08 4.87 -0.79
CA MET A 128 -11.93 4.26 -0.14
C MET A 128 -10.72 5.20 -0.18
N HIS A 129 -10.01 5.34 0.94
CA HIS A 129 -8.80 6.17 0.96
C HIS A 129 -7.68 5.49 0.16
N LEU A 130 -7.16 6.18 -0.83
CA LEU A 130 -6.08 5.69 -1.70
C LEU A 130 -4.75 6.37 -1.36
N LYS A 131 -3.66 5.58 -1.27
CA LYS A 131 -2.32 6.10 -1.04
C LYS A 131 -1.27 5.36 -1.87
N ALA A 132 -0.50 6.09 -2.66
CA ALA A 132 0.70 5.58 -3.32
C ALA A 132 1.89 5.77 -2.38
N THR A 133 2.37 4.68 -1.77
CA THR A 133 3.45 4.69 -0.78
C THR A 133 4.79 4.48 -1.49
N CYS A 134 5.82 5.22 -1.06
CA CYS A 134 7.15 5.23 -1.69
C CYS A 134 7.14 5.62 -3.19
N ALA A 135 6.09 6.34 -3.60
CA ALA A 135 5.87 6.79 -4.97
C ALA A 135 5.65 8.32 -5.03
N PRO A 136 6.67 9.15 -4.73
CA PRO A 136 6.52 10.61 -4.70
C PRO A 136 6.09 11.20 -6.05
N HIS A 137 6.32 10.49 -7.15
CA HIS A 137 5.87 10.87 -8.50
C HIS A 137 4.34 10.98 -8.61
N TYR A 138 3.57 10.25 -7.76
CA TYR A 138 2.11 10.34 -7.73
C TYR A 138 1.61 11.77 -7.52
N TYR A 139 2.29 12.52 -6.66
CA TYR A 139 1.90 13.93 -6.40
C TYR A 139 2.13 14.86 -7.58
N ARG A 140 3.11 14.55 -8.44
CA ARG A 140 3.28 15.24 -9.72
C ARG A 140 2.10 14.94 -10.64
N ILE A 141 1.77 13.67 -10.84
CA ILE A 141 0.64 13.24 -11.67
C ILE A 141 -0.67 13.84 -11.17
N MET A 142 -0.92 13.76 -9.87
CA MET A 142 -2.11 14.35 -9.25
C MET A 142 -2.25 15.84 -9.57
N ARG A 143 -1.17 16.62 -9.45
CA ARG A 143 -1.20 18.06 -9.77
C ARG A 143 -1.37 18.33 -11.26
N GLN A 144 -0.73 17.55 -12.11
CA GLN A 144 -0.86 17.68 -13.56
C GLN A 144 -2.31 17.38 -14.00
N ARG A 145 -2.86 16.25 -13.59
CA ARG A 145 -4.23 15.84 -13.90
C ARG A 145 -5.27 16.82 -13.34
N ALA A 146 -5.10 17.24 -12.10
CA ALA A 146 -5.99 18.25 -11.51
C ALA A 146 -5.98 19.56 -12.29
N ARG A 147 -4.81 20.03 -12.76
CA ARG A 147 -4.70 21.22 -13.62
C ARG A 147 -5.40 21.03 -14.96
N GLU A 148 -5.22 19.89 -15.62
CA GLU A 148 -5.87 19.55 -16.89
C GLU A 148 -7.40 19.50 -16.76
N GLU A 149 -7.89 19.05 -15.60
CA GLU A 149 -9.31 18.94 -15.29
C GLU A 149 -9.90 20.24 -14.69
N GLY A 150 -9.10 21.28 -14.50
CA GLY A 150 -9.54 22.55 -13.91
C GLY A 150 -9.88 22.45 -12.41
N VAL A 151 -9.37 21.42 -11.72
CA VAL A 151 -9.62 21.17 -10.29
C VAL A 151 -8.50 21.75 -9.44
N SER A 152 -8.86 22.56 -8.43
CA SER A 152 -7.88 23.09 -7.48
C SER A 152 -7.44 22.00 -6.49
N VAL A 153 -6.13 21.86 -6.28
CA VAL A 153 -5.55 20.96 -5.29
C VAL A 153 -5.59 21.61 -3.91
N THR A 154 -6.58 21.23 -3.13
CA THR A 154 -6.83 21.74 -1.76
C THR A 154 -7.10 20.57 -0.81
N PRO A 155 -6.98 20.75 0.51
CA PRO A 155 -7.39 19.73 1.48
C PRO A 155 -8.85 19.27 1.31
N ALA A 156 -9.74 20.13 0.82
CA ALA A 156 -11.13 19.78 0.56
C ALA A 156 -11.28 18.83 -0.64
N THR A 157 -10.44 18.98 -1.69
CA THR A 157 -10.51 18.17 -2.91
C THR A 157 -9.63 16.93 -2.87
N PHE A 158 -8.47 16.99 -2.18
CA PHE A 158 -7.47 15.93 -2.17
C PHE A 158 -7.04 15.47 -0.76
N GLY A 159 -7.70 15.97 0.29
CA GLY A 159 -7.37 15.58 1.66
C GLY A 159 -5.92 15.89 2.01
N MET A 160 -5.29 15.00 2.78
CA MET A 160 -3.88 15.12 3.19
C MET A 160 -2.90 15.11 2.01
N ASP A 161 -3.28 14.51 0.87
CA ASP A 161 -2.43 14.47 -0.33
C ASP A 161 -2.15 15.86 -0.91
N ALA A 162 -3.06 16.83 -0.71
CA ALA A 162 -2.84 18.22 -1.11
C ALA A 162 -1.68 18.88 -0.38
N MET A 163 -1.37 18.44 0.83
CA MET A 163 -0.38 19.04 1.73
C MET A 163 1.02 18.43 1.62
N THR A 164 1.14 17.31 0.91
CA THR A 164 2.42 16.59 0.84
C THR A 164 3.47 17.35 0.03
N ARG A 165 4.72 17.25 0.49
CA ARG A 165 5.90 17.81 -0.20
C ARG A 165 6.72 16.73 -0.92
N GLY A 166 6.24 15.49 -0.96
CA GLY A 166 6.95 14.34 -1.51
C GLY A 166 7.58 13.45 -0.45
N CYS A 167 8.71 12.85 -0.76
CA CYS A 167 9.41 11.95 0.17
C CYS A 167 10.03 12.72 1.34
N LEU A 168 9.81 12.22 2.56
CA LEU A 168 10.35 12.79 3.80
C LEU A 168 11.60 12.04 4.32
N GLY A 169 12.08 11.04 3.60
CA GLY A 169 13.29 10.30 3.98
C GLY A 169 14.50 11.23 4.15
N GLY A 170 15.14 11.17 5.30
CA GLY A 170 16.27 12.04 5.67
C GLY A 170 15.91 13.49 6.03
N THR A 171 14.63 13.89 5.93
CA THR A 171 14.18 15.26 6.28
C THR A 171 13.09 15.28 7.33
N GLY A 172 12.14 14.32 7.29
CA GLY A 172 11.03 14.22 8.23
C GLY A 172 11.07 12.96 9.09
N PHE A 173 11.87 11.97 8.71
CA PHE A 173 12.14 10.75 9.48
C PHE A 173 13.48 10.14 9.08
N CYS A 174 13.99 9.25 9.92
CA CYS A 174 15.13 8.37 9.62
C CYS A 174 14.75 6.92 9.95
N PHE A 175 15.58 6.00 9.48
CA PHE A 175 15.48 4.57 9.83
C PHE A 175 16.67 4.21 10.72
N ILE A 176 16.40 3.46 11.79
CA ILE A 176 17.44 2.88 12.66
C ILE A 176 17.32 1.37 12.54
N SER A 177 18.40 0.72 12.09
CA SER A 177 18.41 -0.73 11.92
C SER A 177 18.50 -1.46 13.27
N HIS A 178 18.32 -2.77 13.24
CA HIS A 178 18.42 -3.64 14.43
C HIS A 178 19.83 -3.69 15.06
N VAL A 179 20.83 -3.14 14.38
CA VAL A 179 22.22 -3.00 14.87
C VAL A 179 22.58 -1.54 15.15
N GLY A 180 21.59 -0.64 15.25
CA GLY A 180 21.79 0.77 15.58
C GLY A 180 22.21 1.65 14.39
N GLN A 181 22.38 1.11 13.17
CA GLN A 181 22.78 1.90 12.02
C GLN A 181 21.67 2.88 11.59
N VAL A 182 21.99 4.15 11.53
CA VAL A 182 21.08 5.23 11.11
C VAL A 182 21.17 5.42 9.60
N GLN A 183 20.01 5.49 8.94
CA GLN A 183 19.87 5.67 7.48
C GLN A 183 18.75 6.68 7.18
N PRO A 184 18.78 7.37 6.01
CA PRO A 184 17.71 8.30 5.64
C PRO A 184 16.33 7.64 5.56
N CYS A 185 16.27 6.38 5.12
CA CYS A 185 15.06 5.53 5.13
C CYS A 185 15.45 4.06 5.01
N GLY A 186 14.51 3.14 5.25
CA GLY A 186 14.76 1.70 5.14
C GLY A 186 15.06 1.19 3.72
N TYR A 187 14.87 2.01 2.69
CA TYR A 187 15.18 1.67 1.29
C TYR A 187 16.48 2.33 0.78
N LEU A 188 17.09 3.20 1.54
CA LEU A 188 18.33 3.87 1.16
C LEU A 188 19.39 3.58 2.21
N THR A 189 20.26 2.64 1.92
CA THR A 189 21.30 2.13 2.82
C THR A 189 22.54 3.05 2.87
N LEU A 190 22.31 4.35 2.97
CA LEU A 190 23.35 5.34 3.21
C LEU A 190 23.64 5.41 4.71
N ASP A 191 24.87 5.14 5.11
CA ASP A 191 25.27 5.23 6.51
C ASP A 191 25.33 6.69 6.97
N CYS A 192 24.52 7.00 7.99
CA CYS A 192 24.45 8.31 8.63
C CYS A 192 24.91 8.26 10.10
N GLY A 193 25.56 7.17 10.53
CA GLY A 193 26.06 6.96 11.88
C GLY A 193 25.39 5.79 12.59
N ASN A 194 25.71 5.63 13.88
CA ASN A 194 25.20 4.55 14.74
C ASN A 194 24.78 5.10 16.11
N VAL A 195 23.72 4.53 16.70
CA VAL A 195 23.20 4.86 18.03
C VAL A 195 23.40 3.70 18.99
#